data_fba7f3e165f4d789bb0ec2a72ad10807
#
_entry.id   fba7f3e165f4d789bb0ec2a72ad10807
#
_cell.length_a   1.000
_cell.length_b   1.000
_cell.length_c   1.000
_cell.angle_alpha   90.00
_cell.angle_beta   90.00
_cell.angle_gamma   90.00
#
_symmetry.space_group_name_H-M   'P 1'
#
loop_
_entity.id
_entity.type
_entity.pdbx_description
1 polymer ?
#
loop_
_entity_poly.entity_id
_entity_poly.type
_entity_poly.pdbx_seq_one_letter_code
_entity_poly.pdbx_strand_id
1 'polypeptide(L)'
;MLLMLYFKDLYIDPGTGGMLFTILFGLFGVVVFAFRSLAMKMKFRTSTSKASAVNKNKIPIAIFTDHKRYWNVFEPFLNEFEKRKQKVVYLTCSPDDPALEQKYEYVKCEFIGEGNKAFSKLNMLNASVLVSSTPSLDVFQWKRSKDVDYYIHVQHAANDIAMYRMFGTDHFDAIVLSGEYQVDQIRRLEQMRGISPRELPLCGIPYMDEMKK
;
A
#
# COMPACT_ATOMS: atom_id res chain seq x y z
N MET A 1 -44.81 -14.90 46.13
CA MET A 1 -44.41 -16.16 46.73
C MET A 1 -44.28 -17.32 45.74
N LEU A 2 -44.66 -17.14 44.47
CA LEU A 2 -44.57 -18.19 43.43
C LEU A 2 -43.25 -18.15 42.61
N LEU A 3 -42.55 -17.04 42.60
CA LEU A 3 -41.31 -16.90 41.82
C LEU A 3 -40.06 -17.42 42.51
N MET A 4 -40.13 -17.67 43.84
CA MET A 4 -38.99 -18.20 44.62
C MET A 4 -38.87 -19.74 44.57
N LEU A 5 -39.87 -20.45 44.10
CA LEU A 5 -39.87 -21.92 44.06
C LEU A 5 -39.22 -22.49 42.77
N TYR A 6 -39.00 -21.67 41.76
CA TYR A 6 -38.46 -22.12 40.45
C TYR A 6 -36.95 -22.15 40.36
N PHE A 7 -36.26 -21.57 41.36
CA PHE A 7 -34.78 -21.49 41.35
C PHE A 7 -34.09 -22.56 42.19
N LYS A 8 -34.82 -23.53 42.74
CA LYS A 8 -34.26 -24.52 43.70
C LYS A 8 -33.53 -25.69 43.04
N ASP A 9 -33.68 -25.86 41.73
CA ASP A 9 -33.11 -27.01 41.01
C ASP A 9 -32.08 -26.63 39.92
N LEU A 10 -31.60 -25.38 39.87
CA LEU A 10 -30.51 -24.99 38.98
C LEU A 10 -29.15 -25.20 39.67
N TYR A 11 -28.83 -26.43 40.02
CA TYR A 11 -27.46 -26.78 40.35
C TYR A 11 -26.64 -26.91 39.10
N ILE A 12 -25.84 -25.87 38.82
CA ILE A 12 -24.84 -25.93 37.75
C ILE A 12 -23.58 -26.54 38.34
N ASP A 13 -23.31 -27.80 37.95
CA ASP A 13 -22.07 -28.49 38.29
C ASP A 13 -20.85 -27.63 37.90
N PRO A 14 -19.79 -27.50 38.72
CA PRO A 14 -18.61 -26.70 38.45
C PRO A 14 -17.95 -26.97 37.08
N GLY A 15 -18.00 -28.22 36.62
CA GLY A 15 -17.51 -28.61 35.30
C GLY A 15 -18.36 -28.04 34.17
N THR A 16 -19.67 -28.10 34.28
CA THR A 16 -20.64 -27.56 33.33
C THR A 16 -20.62 -26.05 33.33
N GLY A 17 -20.43 -25.41 34.53
CA GLY A 17 -20.25 -23.99 34.66
C GLY A 17 -19.01 -23.48 33.92
N GLY A 18 -17.87 -24.18 34.01
CA GLY A 18 -16.65 -23.88 33.29
C GLY A 18 -16.81 -23.97 31.76
N MET A 19 -17.49 -25.01 31.28
CA MET A 19 -17.79 -25.15 29.86
C MET A 19 -18.71 -24.02 29.34
N LEU A 20 -19.75 -23.69 30.08
CA LEU A 20 -20.67 -22.61 29.73
C LEU A 20 -19.95 -21.27 29.65
N PHE A 21 -19.03 -21.01 30.58
CA PHE A 21 -18.21 -19.81 30.62
C PHE A 21 -17.30 -19.71 29.39
N THR A 22 -16.66 -20.81 29.00
CA THR A 22 -15.80 -20.89 27.82
C THR A 22 -16.57 -20.60 26.53
N ILE A 23 -17.78 -21.16 26.40
CA ILE A 23 -18.67 -20.94 25.25
C ILE A 23 -19.10 -19.46 25.18
N LEU A 24 -19.50 -18.89 26.34
CA LEU A 24 -19.90 -17.47 26.40
C LEU A 24 -18.77 -16.53 26.07
N PHE A 25 -17.54 -16.78 26.56
CA PHE A 25 -16.36 -15.99 26.19
C PHE A 25 -16.00 -16.15 24.71
N GLY A 26 -16.11 -17.34 24.16
CA GLY A 26 -15.93 -17.59 22.73
C GLY A 26 -16.92 -16.80 21.87
N LEU A 27 -18.21 -16.88 22.21
CA LEU A 27 -19.27 -16.12 21.55
C LEU A 27 -19.05 -14.60 21.67
N PHE A 28 -18.69 -14.12 22.85
CA PHE A 28 -18.37 -12.69 23.05
C PHE A 28 -17.20 -12.25 22.17
N GLY A 29 -16.13 -13.06 22.09
CA GLY A 29 -15.00 -12.79 21.18
C GLY A 29 -15.41 -12.70 19.71
N VAL A 30 -16.26 -13.62 19.25
CA VAL A 30 -16.80 -13.60 17.88
C VAL A 30 -17.65 -12.35 17.64
N VAL A 31 -18.52 -12.00 18.59
CA VAL A 31 -19.35 -10.78 18.49
C VAL A 31 -18.50 -9.52 18.43
N VAL A 32 -17.52 -9.38 19.32
CA VAL A 32 -16.59 -8.22 19.32
C VAL A 32 -15.80 -8.15 18.00
N PHE A 33 -15.33 -9.29 17.50
CA PHE A 33 -14.63 -9.35 16.21
C PHE A 33 -15.55 -8.98 15.05
N ALA A 34 -16.78 -9.47 15.03
CA ALA A 34 -17.78 -9.13 14.02
C ALA A 34 -18.12 -7.63 14.03
N PHE A 35 -18.31 -7.05 15.23
CA PHE A 35 -18.56 -5.61 15.38
C PHE A 35 -17.37 -4.78 14.92
N ARG A 36 -16.14 -5.13 15.27
CA ARG A 36 -14.92 -4.46 14.76
C ARG A 36 -14.80 -4.57 13.25
N SER A 37 -15.06 -5.74 12.69
CA SER A 37 -15.06 -5.97 11.25
C SER A 37 -16.14 -5.14 10.53
N LEU A 38 -17.36 -5.08 11.10
CA LEU A 38 -18.46 -4.29 10.57
C LEU A 38 -18.18 -2.78 10.68
N ALA A 39 -17.66 -2.33 11.81
CA ALA A 39 -17.30 -0.92 12.03
C ALA A 39 -16.19 -0.48 11.06
N MET A 40 -15.20 -1.33 10.80
CA MET A 40 -14.21 -1.08 9.76
C MET A 40 -14.86 -1.04 8.38
N LYS A 41 -15.70 -2.02 8.02
CA LYS A 41 -16.41 -2.03 6.73
C LYS A 41 -17.33 -0.82 6.56
N MET A 42 -18.00 -0.36 7.61
CA MET A 42 -18.85 0.84 7.55
C MET A 42 -17.99 2.11 7.41
N LYS A 43 -16.88 2.22 8.12
CA LYS A 43 -15.92 3.33 7.97
C LYS A 43 -15.34 3.40 6.56
N PHE A 44 -15.12 2.24 5.91
CA PHE A 44 -14.71 2.13 4.52
C PHE A 44 -15.86 2.45 3.54
N ARG A 45 -17.10 2.03 3.84
CA ARG A 45 -18.26 2.22 2.97
C ARG A 45 -18.74 3.68 2.92
N THR A 46 -18.61 4.43 4.01
CA THR A 46 -18.90 5.87 4.03
C THR A 46 -17.86 6.69 3.27
N SER A 47 -16.63 6.17 3.08
CA SER A 47 -15.65 6.77 2.15
C SER A 47 -15.96 6.45 0.68
N THR A 48 -16.67 5.34 0.40
CA THR A 48 -16.89 4.83 -0.98
C THR A 48 -18.20 5.35 -1.60
N SER A 49 -19.15 5.87 -0.80
CA SER A 49 -20.45 6.32 -1.31
C SER A 49 -20.46 7.74 -1.89
N LYS A 50 -19.31 8.38 -2.12
CA LYS A 50 -19.18 9.67 -2.82
C LYS A 50 -18.48 9.56 -4.19
N ALA A 51 -18.59 8.43 -4.84
CA ALA A 51 -17.99 8.19 -6.17
C ALA A 51 -18.89 8.70 -7.31
N SER A 52 -19.24 9.97 -7.33
CA SER A 52 -19.79 10.65 -8.52
C SER A 52 -19.68 12.17 -8.48
N ALA A 53 -18.94 12.75 -7.52
CA ALA A 53 -18.51 14.14 -7.64
C ALA A 53 -17.05 14.10 -8.11
N VAL A 54 -16.73 14.84 -9.17
CA VAL A 54 -15.36 15.12 -9.62
C VAL A 54 -14.49 15.30 -8.37
N ASN A 55 -13.60 14.36 -8.13
CA ASN A 55 -12.95 14.19 -6.84
C ASN A 55 -11.93 15.34 -6.66
N LYS A 56 -12.38 16.46 -6.07
CA LYS A 56 -11.58 17.69 -5.86
C LYS A 56 -10.27 17.47 -5.06
N ASN A 57 -10.08 16.29 -4.49
CA ASN A 57 -8.96 15.96 -3.61
C ASN A 57 -8.10 14.79 -4.13
N LYS A 58 -8.19 14.44 -5.42
CA LYS A 58 -7.34 13.38 -5.98
C LYS A 58 -5.92 13.89 -6.14
N ILE A 59 -4.96 13.15 -5.58
CA ILE A 59 -3.54 13.47 -5.70
C ILE A 59 -3.12 13.21 -7.16
N PRO A 60 -2.58 14.19 -7.89
CA PRO A 60 -2.18 13.97 -9.27
C PRO A 60 -1.10 12.88 -9.40
N ILE A 61 -0.04 13.02 -8.61
CA ILE A 61 1.10 12.09 -8.60
C ILE A 61 1.45 11.81 -7.14
N ALA A 62 1.46 10.55 -6.76
CA ALA A 62 2.01 10.07 -5.50
C ALA A 62 3.28 9.26 -5.78
N ILE A 63 4.29 9.42 -4.95
CA ILE A 63 5.50 8.60 -4.97
C ILE A 63 5.58 7.89 -3.64
N PHE A 64 5.85 6.58 -3.65
CA PHE A 64 5.96 5.78 -2.45
C PHE A 64 7.30 5.06 -2.36
N THR A 65 7.91 5.14 -1.18
CA THR A 65 9.09 4.35 -0.82
C THR A 65 8.93 3.72 0.57
N ASP A 66 9.36 2.47 0.70
CA ASP A 66 9.33 1.74 1.97
C ASP A 66 10.54 2.05 2.85
N HIS A 67 11.62 2.65 2.30
CA HIS A 67 12.82 2.93 3.06
C HIS A 67 13.60 4.14 2.52
N LYS A 68 14.16 4.96 3.41
CA LYS A 68 14.98 6.16 3.11
C LYS A 68 16.16 5.92 2.17
N ARG A 69 16.69 4.68 2.08
CA ARG A 69 17.79 4.32 1.16
C ARG A 69 17.47 4.59 -0.30
N TYR A 70 16.19 4.67 -0.65
CA TYR A 70 15.75 4.95 -2.02
C TYR A 70 15.56 6.44 -2.30
N TRP A 71 15.91 7.31 -1.35
CA TRP A 71 15.88 8.77 -1.55
C TRP A 71 16.62 9.18 -2.81
N ASN A 72 17.86 8.69 -2.99
CA ASN A 72 18.68 9.01 -4.16
C ASN A 72 18.03 8.65 -5.51
N VAL A 73 17.11 7.70 -5.52
CA VAL A 73 16.37 7.32 -6.73
C VAL A 73 15.33 8.38 -7.07
N PHE A 74 14.66 8.94 -6.05
CA PHE A 74 13.54 9.85 -6.25
C PHE A 74 13.91 11.33 -6.17
N GLU A 75 14.99 11.69 -5.51
CA GLU A 75 15.44 13.07 -5.40
C GLU A 75 15.53 13.81 -6.75
N PRO A 76 16.14 13.24 -7.81
CA PRO A 76 16.19 13.88 -9.11
C PRO A 76 14.79 14.12 -9.71
N PHE A 77 13.87 13.18 -9.51
CA PHE A 77 12.48 13.34 -9.98
C PHE A 77 11.75 14.43 -9.20
N LEU A 78 11.89 14.48 -7.88
CA LEU A 78 11.25 15.48 -7.05
C LEU A 78 11.77 16.88 -7.37
N ASN A 79 13.07 17.02 -7.58
CA ASN A 79 13.69 18.28 -7.99
C ASN A 79 13.17 18.75 -9.35
N GLU A 80 12.94 17.82 -10.28
CA GLU A 80 12.38 18.16 -11.59
C GLU A 80 10.90 18.52 -11.51
N PHE A 81 10.11 17.82 -10.69
CA PHE A 81 8.71 18.16 -10.44
C PHE A 81 8.56 19.52 -9.77
N GLU A 82 9.45 19.85 -8.83
CA GLU A 82 9.49 21.16 -8.18
C GLU A 82 9.76 22.27 -9.20
N LYS A 83 10.76 22.12 -10.08
CA LYS A 83 11.07 23.05 -11.16
C LYS A 83 9.89 23.27 -12.11
N ARG A 84 9.16 22.18 -12.41
CA ARG A 84 7.97 22.23 -13.29
C ARG A 84 6.71 22.70 -12.56
N LYS A 85 6.78 23.05 -11.28
CA LYS A 85 5.64 23.44 -10.43
C LYS A 85 4.52 22.39 -10.43
N GLN A 86 4.90 21.11 -10.52
CA GLN A 86 3.99 19.98 -10.56
C GLN A 86 3.70 19.49 -9.15
N LYS A 87 2.42 19.44 -8.78
CA LYS A 87 2.00 18.94 -7.45
C LYS A 87 2.25 17.44 -7.34
N VAL A 88 3.09 17.06 -6.37
CA VAL A 88 3.45 15.68 -6.06
C VAL A 88 3.36 15.46 -4.55
N VAL A 89 2.97 14.27 -4.14
CA VAL A 89 3.03 13.83 -2.75
C VAL A 89 4.00 12.66 -2.65
N TYR A 90 5.08 12.85 -1.89
CA TYR A 90 6.06 11.82 -1.59
C TYR A 90 5.73 11.18 -0.25
N LEU A 91 5.52 9.87 -0.26
CA LEU A 91 5.11 9.06 0.89
C LEU A 91 6.25 8.13 1.29
N THR A 92 6.70 8.22 2.53
CA THR A 92 7.79 7.38 3.05
C THR A 92 7.39 6.62 4.30
N CYS A 93 7.97 5.43 4.47
CA CYS A 93 7.87 4.63 5.70
C CYS A 93 9.01 4.90 6.69
N SER A 94 9.99 5.74 6.34
CA SER A 94 11.10 6.08 7.22
C SER A 94 10.87 7.43 7.89
N PRO A 95 10.85 7.51 9.25
CA PRO A 95 10.65 8.77 9.96
C PRO A 95 11.82 9.74 9.81
N ASP A 96 12.99 9.22 9.46
CA ASP A 96 14.25 9.94 9.24
C ASP A 96 14.64 9.99 7.75
N ASP A 97 13.66 9.99 6.85
CA ASP A 97 13.86 10.14 5.42
C ASP A 97 14.32 11.57 5.10
N PRO A 98 15.43 11.77 4.36
CA PRO A 98 15.91 13.11 3.98
C PRO A 98 14.86 13.96 3.25
N ALA A 99 13.90 13.31 2.58
CA ALA A 99 12.79 14.00 1.94
C ALA A 99 11.97 14.87 2.90
N LEU A 100 11.85 14.45 4.17
CA LEU A 100 11.05 15.15 5.17
C LEU A 100 11.66 16.48 5.63
N GLU A 101 12.97 16.65 5.41
CA GLU A 101 13.71 17.87 5.73
C GLU A 101 13.73 18.88 4.56
N GLN A 102 13.32 18.43 3.36
CA GLN A 102 13.31 19.27 2.17
C GLN A 102 12.20 20.33 2.23
N LYS A 103 12.53 21.53 1.75
CA LYS A 103 11.57 22.64 1.66
C LYS A 103 11.16 22.86 0.19
N TYR A 104 10.22 22.03 -0.24
CA TYR A 104 9.58 22.18 -1.55
C TYR A 104 8.31 23.04 -1.45
N GLU A 105 7.94 23.71 -2.51
CA GLU A 105 6.68 24.47 -2.63
C GLU A 105 5.57 23.59 -3.26
N TYR A 106 5.95 22.77 -4.24
CA TYR A 106 5.01 21.95 -5.02
C TYR A 106 5.05 20.47 -4.65
N VAL A 107 6.10 20.01 -3.97
CA VAL A 107 6.25 18.62 -3.51
C VAL A 107 5.97 18.56 -2.01
N LYS A 108 4.97 17.77 -1.63
CA LYS A 108 4.66 17.50 -0.22
C LYS A 108 5.26 16.17 0.19
N CYS A 109 6.19 16.17 1.14
CA CYS A 109 6.76 14.95 1.73
C CYS A 109 6.03 14.57 3.02
N GLU A 110 5.69 13.29 3.19
CA GLU A 110 4.83 12.82 4.27
C GLU A 110 5.27 11.45 4.79
N PHE A 111 5.52 11.35 6.10
CA PHE A 111 5.71 10.07 6.78
C PHE A 111 4.35 9.41 7.01
N ILE A 112 4.15 8.23 6.44
CA ILE A 112 2.86 7.53 6.49
C ILE A 112 2.79 6.46 7.58
N GLY A 113 3.86 6.23 8.31
CA GLY A 113 4.01 5.17 9.31
C GLY A 113 4.80 4.00 8.76
N GLU A 114 4.96 2.97 9.58
CA GLU A 114 5.73 1.77 9.25
C GLU A 114 4.82 0.54 9.11
N GLY A 115 5.26 -0.44 8.33
CA GLY A 115 4.61 -1.74 8.18
C GLY A 115 3.13 -1.65 7.81
N ASN A 116 2.29 -2.38 8.53
CA ASN A 116 0.85 -2.47 8.25
C ASN A 116 0.10 -1.12 8.32
N LYS A 117 0.61 -0.16 9.10
CA LYS A 117 0.02 1.19 9.20
C LYS A 117 0.18 1.95 7.89
N ALA A 118 1.37 1.87 7.29
CA ALA A 118 1.64 2.47 5.99
C ALA A 118 0.82 1.81 4.88
N PHE A 119 0.81 0.48 4.83
CA PHE A 119 0.02 -0.25 3.84
C PHE A 119 -1.48 0.02 3.95
N SER A 120 -2.02 0.19 5.14
CA SER A 120 -3.42 0.58 5.32
C SER A 120 -3.73 1.94 4.69
N LYS A 121 -2.81 2.91 4.75
CA LYS A 121 -2.97 4.22 4.09
C LYS A 121 -2.84 4.10 2.58
N LEU A 122 -1.88 3.32 2.09
CA LEU A 122 -1.67 3.09 0.66
C LEU A 122 -2.86 2.37 0.01
N ASN A 123 -3.43 1.39 0.69
CA ASN A 123 -4.60 0.63 0.21
C ASN A 123 -5.88 1.49 0.10
N MET A 124 -5.86 2.69 0.67
CA MET A 124 -6.95 3.69 0.61
C MET A 124 -6.50 4.98 -0.08
N LEU A 125 -5.34 4.99 -0.70
CA LEU A 125 -4.81 6.16 -1.39
C LEU A 125 -5.72 6.54 -2.56
N ASN A 126 -5.93 7.84 -2.75
CA ASN A 126 -6.67 8.40 -3.86
C ASN A 126 -5.71 9.26 -4.71
N ALA A 127 -5.21 8.68 -5.78
CA ALA A 127 -4.25 9.33 -6.66
C ALA A 127 -4.48 8.96 -8.13
N SER A 128 -4.10 9.82 -9.05
CA SER A 128 -4.13 9.44 -10.47
C SER A 128 -3.01 8.48 -10.79
N VAL A 129 -1.79 8.77 -10.33
CA VAL A 129 -0.64 7.91 -10.55
C VAL A 129 0.07 7.64 -9.23
N LEU A 130 0.43 6.39 -8.98
CA LEU A 130 1.35 6.02 -7.91
C LEU A 130 2.62 5.42 -8.50
N VAL A 131 3.75 6.05 -8.19
CA VAL A 131 5.10 5.62 -8.57
C VAL A 131 5.79 5.01 -7.37
N SER A 132 6.42 3.85 -7.51
CA SER A 132 7.14 3.23 -6.40
C SER A 132 8.34 2.41 -6.86
N SER A 133 9.41 2.42 -6.05
CA SER A 133 10.51 1.46 -6.17
C SER A 133 10.29 0.19 -5.33
N THR A 134 9.26 0.18 -4.47
CA THR A 134 8.91 -0.97 -3.64
C THR A 134 8.15 -2.00 -4.47
N PRO A 135 8.63 -3.25 -4.57
CA PRO A 135 7.94 -4.33 -5.29
C PRO A 135 6.79 -4.93 -4.48
N SER A 136 6.15 -5.94 -5.05
CA SER A 136 5.13 -6.80 -4.41
C SER A 136 3.79 -6.10 -4.13
N LEU A 137 3.43 -5.13 -4.99
CA LEU A 137 2.06 -4.61 -5.05
C LEU A 137 1.08 -5.77 -5.27
N ASP A 138 0.01 -5.81 -4.51
CA ASP A 138 -1.07 -6.79 -4.53
C ASP A 138 -0.68 -8.25 -4.21
N VAL A 139 0.57 -8.48 -3.84
CA VAL A 139 1.09 -9.80 -3.46
C VAL A 139 0.84 -10.07 -1.96
N PHE A 140 1.19 -9.11 -1.11
CA PHE A 140 1.08 -9.24 0.36
C PHE A 140 0.09 -8.22 0.94
N GLN A 141 0.49 -7.47 1.98
CA GLN A 141 -0.35 -6.51 2.70
C GLN A 141 -0.63 -5.23 1.90
N TRP A 142 0.30 -4.85 1.03
CA TRP A 142 0.10 -3.71 0.13
C TRP A 142 -0.78 -4.11 -1.04
N LYS A 143 -2.02 -3.63 -1.03
CA LYS A 143 -3.03 -3.93 -2.06
C LYS A 143 -3.23 -2.73 -2.97
N ARG A 144 -3.65 -2.98 -4.21
CA ARG A 144 -4.08 -1.92 -5.11
C ARG A 144 -5.27 -1.17 -4.51
N SER A 145 -5.15 0.15 -4.38
CA SER A 145 -6.31 0.99 -4.06
C SER A 145 -7.23 1.09 -5.28
N LYS A 146 -8.54 1.08 -5.04
CA LYS A 146 -9.56 1.28 -6.08
C LYS A 146 -9.58 2.72 -6.62
N ASP A 147 -9.02 3.65 -5.85
CA ASP A 147 -9.01 5.08 -6.14
C ASP A 147 -7.68 5.55 -6.74
N VAL A 148 -6.77 4.63 -7.08
CA VAL A 148 -5.54 4.90 -7.83
C VAL A 148 -5.71 4.36 -9.25
N ASP A 149 -5.56 5.24 -10.25
CA ASP A 149 -5.82 4.86 -11.65
C ASP A 149 -4.66 4.05 -12.24
N TYR A 150 -3.40 4.40 -11.91
CA TYR A 150 -2.23 3.86 -12.57
C TYR A 150 -1.05 3.66 -11.63
N TYR A 151 -0.42 2.49 -11.68
CA TYR A 151 0.71 2.12 -10.82
C TYR A 151 1.98 1.92 -11.67
N ILE A 152 3.04 2.64 -11.31
CA ILE A 152 4.33 2.59 -11.99
C ILE A 152 5.40 2.04 -11.03
N HIS A 153 6.10 1.00 -11.45
CA HIS A 153 7.30 0.56 -10.74
C HIS A 153 8.55 1.18 -11.35
N VAL A 154 9.43 1.74 -10.52
CA VAL A 154 10.72 2.30 -10.95
C VAL A 154 11.84 1.39 -10.48
N GLN A 155 12.69 0.98 -11.41
CA GLN A 155 13.91 0.24 -11.08
C GLN A 155 14.88 1.17 -10.32
N HIS A 156 15.34 0.71 -9.16
CA HIS A 156 16.27 1.47 -8.33
C HIS A 156 17.73 1.07 -8.53
N ALA A 157 17.99 0.04 -9.34
CA ALA A 157 19.34 -0.44 -9.64
C ALA A 157 19.39 -1.11 -11.02
N ALA A 158 20.57 -1.16 -11.63
CA ALA A 158 20.84 -1.85 -12.89
C ALA A 158 21.00 -3.36 -12.66
N ASN A 159 20.02 -3.99 -12.08
CA ASN A 159 20.01 -5.41 -11.78
C ASN A 159 19.09 -6.20 -12.72
N ASP A 160 19.29 -7.51 -12.73
CA ASP A 160 18.42 -8.44 -13.45
C ASP A 160 17.02 -8.46 -12.82
N ILE A 161 16.00 -8.52 -13.65
CA ILE A 161 14.60 -8.64 -13.20
C ILE A 161 14.37 -9.93 -12.41
N ALA A 162 15.12 -10.98 -12.67
CA ALA A 162 15.04 -12.24 -11.95
C ALA A 162 15.43 -12.13 -10.45
N MET A 163 16.09 -11.04 -10.05
CA MET A 163 16.38 -10.77 -8.63
C MET A 163 15.14 -10.34 -7.82
N TYR A 164 14.06 -9.92 -8.48
CA TYR A 164 12.82 -9.66 -7.77
C TYR A 164 12.16 -10.96 -7.29
N ARG A 165 11.55 -10.88 -6.11
CA ARG A 165 10.73 -12.00 -5.61
C ARG A 165 9.61 -12.32 -6.60
N MET A 166 9.19 -13.58 -6.62
CA MET A 166 8.10 -14.04 -7.48
C MET A 166 6.88 -13.11 -7.36
N PHE A 167 6.33 -12.72 -8.49
CA PHE A 167 5.22 -11.77 -8.63
C PHE A 167 5.50 -10.32 -8.19
N GLY A 168 6.77 -9.98 -7.89
CA GLY A 168 7.13 -8.68 -7.31
C GLY A 168 6.73 -7.48 -8.16
N THR A 169 6.69 -7.62 -9.49
CA THR A 169 6.34 -6.53 -10.43
C THR A 169 5.06 -6.80 -11.21
N ASP A 170 4.36 -7.92 -10.98
CA ASP A 170 3.31 -8.41 -11.87
C ASP A 170 2.05 -7.53 -11.88
N HIS A 171 1.78 -6.84 -10.78
CA HIS A 171 0.57 -6.05 -10.59
C HIS A 171 0.73 -4.54 -10.85
N PHE A 172 1.87 -4.13 -11.41
CA PHE A 172 2.07 -2.77 -11.90
C PHE A 172 1.60 -2.62 -13.34
N ASP A 173 1.09 -1.44 -13.68
CA ASP A 173 0.61 -1.12 -15.04
C ASP A 173 1.78 -0.77 -15.96
N ALA A 174 2.83 -0.15 -15.41
CA ALA A 174 4.09 0.14 -16.10
C ALA A 174 5.31 -0.18 -15.23
N ILE A 175 6.43 -0.50 -15.88
CA ILE A 175 7.72 -0.68 -15.23
C ILE A 175 8.74 0.17 -15.95
N VAL A 176 9.28 1.18 -15.24
CA VAL A 176 10.36 2.02 -15.75
C VAL A 176 11.67 1.26 -15.65
N LEU A 177 12.30 1.00 -16.77
CA LEU A 177 13.47 0.15 -16.89
C LEU A 177 14.75 0.97 -16.94
N SER A 178 15.83 0.38 -16.43
CA SER A 178 17.16 0.97 -16.47
C SER A 178 17.89 0.75 -17.82
N GLY A 179 17.48 -0.23 -18.60
CA GLY A 179 18.07 -0.53 -19.91
C GLY A 179 17.28 -1.52 -20.74
N GLU A 180 17.56 -1.58 -22.03
CA GLU A 180 16.85 -2.44 -23.01
C GLU A 180 16.94 -3.93 -22.66
N TYR A 181 18.04 -4.36 -22.04
CA TYR A 181 18.22 -5.77 -21.66
C TYR A 181 17.13 -6.30 -20.72
N GLN A 182 16.44 -5.40 -19.99
CA GLN A 182 15.34 -5.76 -19.09
C GLN A 182 14.01 -5.96 -19.85
N VAL A 183 13.87 -5.40 -21.06
CA VAL A 183 12.63 -5.53 -21.85
C VAL A 183 12.36 -7.00 -22.16
N ASP A 184 13.33 -7.70 -22.71
CA ASP A 184 13.18 -9.11 -23.07
C ASP A 184 12.90 -9.98 -21.84
N GLN A 185 13.52 -9.67 -20.71
CA GLN A 185 13.30 -10.35 -19.45
C GLN A 185 11.85 -10.20 -18.97
N ILE A 186 11.31 -8.97 -19.01
CA ILE A 186 9.91 -8.71 -18.63
C ILE A 186 8.96 -9.36 -19.60
N ARG A 187 9.16 -9.23 -20.91
CA ARG A 187 8.31 -9.87 -21.93
C ARG A 187 8.25 -11.38 -21.76
N ARG A 188 9.39 -12.00 -21.48
CA ARG A 188 9.47 -13.43 -21.21
C ARG A 188 8.70 -13.82 -19.93
N LEU A 189 8.79 -13.02 -18.85
CA LEU A 189 8.01 -13.25 -17.63
C LEU A 189 6.52 -13.11 -17.87
N GLU A 190 6.08 -12.09 -18.60
CA GLU A 190 4.68 -11.88 -18.97
C GLU A 190 4.11 -13.08 -19.73
N GLN A 191 4.86 -13.55 -20.71
CA GLN A 191 4.47 -14.72 -21.51
C GLN A 191 4.38 -15.99 -20.65
N MET A 192 5.38 -16.25 -19.80
CA MET A 192 5.39 -17.43 -18.92
C MET A 192 4.26 -17.42 -17.87
N ARG A 193 3.83 -16.23 -17.44
CA ARG A 193 2.80 -16.06 -16.39
C ARG A 193 1.41 -15.77 -16.95
N GLY A 194 1.27 -15.61 -18.26
CA GLY A 194 -0.01 -15.26 -18.89
C GLY A 194 -0.52 -13.87 -18.50
N ILE A 195 0.39 -12.91 -18.26
CA ILE A 195 0.04 -11.54 -17.89
C ILE A 195 -0.01 -10.70 -19.16
N SER A 196 -0.95 -9.74 -19.21
CA SER A 196 -1.02 -8.78 -20.31
C SER A 196 0.26 -7.95 -20.39
N PRO A 197 0.75 -7.62 -21.59
CA PRO A 197 1.92 -6.78 -21.77
C PRO A 197 1.74 -5.41 -21.10
N ARG A 198 2.73 -5.00 -20.29
CA ARG A 198 2.77 -3.72 -19.59
C ARG A 198 3.56 -2.69 -20.38
N GLU A 199 3.41 -1.43 -20.01
CA GLU A 199 4.26 -0.37 -20.54
C GLU A 199 5.66 -0.46 -19.94
N LEU A 200 6.71 -0.35 -20.77
CA LEU A 200 8.10 -0.51 -20.40
C LEU A 200 8.95 0.70 -20.87
N PRO A 201 8.71 1.90 -20.30
CA PRO A 201 9.54 3.06 -20.64
C PRO A 201 10.97 2.87 -20.16
N LEU A 202 11.93 3.27 -20.99
CA LEU A 202 13.35 3.29 -20.67
C LEU A 202 13.71 4.66 -20.09
N CYS A 203 14.30 4.68 -18.91
CA CYS A 203 14.69 5.91 -18.21
C CYS A 203 16.17 5.92 -17.81
N GLY A 204 16.80 4.76 -17.76
CA GLY A 204 18.10 4.62 -17.12
C GLY A 204 17.99 4.66 -15.59
N ILE A 205 19.06 5.06 -14.92
CA ILE A 205 19.12 5.26 -13.48
C ILE A 205 19.56 6.69 -13.19
N PRO A 206 18.62 7.61 -12.92
CA PRO A 206 18.90 9.03 -12.83
C PRO A 206 19.99 9.41 -11.81
N TYR A 207 20.04 8.73 -10.66
CA TYR A 207 21.07 9.03 -9.67
C TYR A 207 22.50 8.69 -10.14
N MET A 208 22.68 7.79 -11.10
CA MET A 208 23.99 7.48 -11.68
C MET A 208 24.52 8.63 -12.53
N ASP A 209 23.63 9.46 -13.06
CA ASP A 209 24.02 10.65 -13.81
C ASP A 209 24.58 11.73 -12.87
N GLU A 210 24.12 11.79 -11.63
CA GLU A 210 24.68 12.65 -10.60
C GLU A 210 26.09 12.23 -10.18
N MET A 211 26.40 10.92 -10.22
CA MET A 211 27.74 10.41 -9.89
C MET A 211 28.80 10.70 -10.94
N LYS A 212 28.40 11.12 -12.15
CA LYS A 212 29.33 11.49 -13.24
C LYS A 212 29.73 12.96 -13.22
N LYS A 213 29.12 13.77 -12.39
CA LYS A 213 29.44 15.18 -12.18
C LYS A 213 30.58 15.34 -11.19
#